data_16ac67d3a9508e49032891884f556dc0
#
_entry.id   16ac67d3a9508e49032891884f556dc0
#
_cell.length_a   1.000
_cell.length_b   1.000
_cell.length_c   1.000
_cell.angle_alpha   90.00
_cell.angle_beta   90.00
_cell.angle_gamma   90.00
#
_symmetry.space_group_name_H-M   'P 1'
#
loop_
_entity.id
_entity.type
_entity.pdbx_description
1 polymer ?
#
loop_
_entity_poly.entity_id
_entity_poly.type
_entity_poly.pdbx_seq_one_letter_code
_entity_poly.pdbx_strand_id
1 'polypeptide(L)'
;MSLSALAELNRIPAATMFTHGDLGPRLIVATHHNGITGPYHRNEQPILDVHHAFQGSADNFRTIAERHGAAYLLVCPNLAETTLYRSRAPNGFYAQLAKGKVPEWLEPVALSKRSPFKLWRIRYGARQ
;
A
#
# COMPACT_ATOMS: atom_id res chain seq x y z
N MET A 1 4.26 -0.70 15.19
CA MET A 1 4.79 0.50 14.51
C MET A 1 4.68 1.70 15.39
N SER A 2 5.69 2.55 15.34
CA SER A 2 5.71 3.74 16.18
C SER A 2 4.88 4.87 15.57
N LEU A 3 4.38 5.75 16.44
CA LEU A 3 3.67 6.94 15.99
C LEU A 3 4.58 7.88 15.20
N SER A 4 5.86 7.92 15.53
CA SER A 4 6.79 8.78 14.80
C SER A 4 6.98 8.33 13.34
N ALA A 5 6.96 7.02 13.09
CA ALA A 5 7.04 6.51 11.73
C ALA A 5 5.81 6.91 10.91
N LEU A 6 4.63 6.83 11.52
CA LEU A 6 3.39 7.26 10.86
C LEU A 6 3.35 8.78 10.68
N ALA A 7 3.84 9.54 11.69
CA ALA A 7 3.85 10.99 11.61
C ALA A 7 4.68 11.52 10.45
N GLU A 8 5.73 10.82 10.05
CA GLU A 8 6.54 11.20 8.90
C GLU A 8 5.70 11.32 7.63
N LEU A 9 4.67 10.51 7.51
CA LEU A 9 3.80 10.50 6.34
C LEU A 9 2.98 11.79 6.21
N ASN A 10 2.84 12.55 7.29
CA ASN A 10 2.13 13.83 7.24
C ASN A 10 2.90 14.93 6.51
N ARG A 11 4.14 14.68 6.14
CA ARG A 11 4.91 15.59 5.28
C ARG A 11 4.41 15.58 3.85
N ILE A 12 3.64 14.56 3.49
CA ILE A 12 3.06 14.40 2.16
C ILE A 12 1.64 14.97 2.21
N PRO A 13 1.18 15.73 1.19
CA PRO A 13 -0.19 16.24 1.15
C PRO A 13 -1.20 15.11 1.32
N ALA A 14 -2.33 15.44 1.95
CA ALA A 14 -3.37 14.44 2.23
C ALA A 14 -3.79 13.70 0.96
N ALA A 15 -3.83 12.37 1.03
CA ALA A 15 -4.14 11.52 -0.11
C ALA A 15 -4.69 10.19 0.34
N THR A 16 -5.25 9.42 -0.60
CA THR A 16 -5.63 8.04 -0.36
C THR A 16 -4.43 7.16 -0.64
N MET A 17 -4.08 6.32 0.32
CA MET A 17 -2.96 5.40 0.21
C MET A 17 -3.47 3.97 0.13
N PHE A 18 -2.97 3.23 -0.85
CA PHE A 18 -3.24 1.80 -0.94
C PHE A 18 -2.27 1.08 0.00
N THR A 19 -2.82 0.36 0.96
CA THR A 19 -2.01 -0.34 1.94
C THR A 19 -2.71 -1.62 2.35
N HIS A 20 -1.99 -2.52 3.02
CA HIS A 20 -2.59 -3.76 3.50
C HIS A 20 -3.51 -3.49 4.70
N GLY A 21 -4.42 -4.45 4.96
CA GLY A 21 -5.56 -4.22 5.85
C GLY A 21 -5.22 -3.78 7.26
N ASP A 22 -4.18 -4.36 7.85
CA ASP A 22 -3.81 -4.05 9.23
C ASP A 22 -3.28 -2.62 9.40
N LEU A 23 -2.71 -2.06 8.35
CA LEU A 23 -2.12 -0.72 8.41
C LEU A 23 -3.16 0.38 8.17
N GLY A 24 -4.20 0.10 7.39
CA GLY A 24 -5.20 1.10 7.01
C GLY A 24 -5.81 1.85 8.18
N PRO A 25 -6.38 1.16 9.19
CA PRO A 25 -6.99 1.85 10.33
C PRO A 25 -6.00 2.72 11.11
N ARG A 26 -4.77 2.26 11.27
CA ARG A 26 -3.74 3.05 11.97
C ARG A 26 -3.36 4.30 11.20
N LEU A 27 -3.32 4.18 9.88
CA LEU A 27 -3.03 5.31 9.00
C LEU A 27 -4.06 6.41 9.16
N ILE A 28 -5.35 6.04 9.16
CA ILE A 28 -6.45 6.99 9.26
C ILE A 28 -6.41 7.72 10.61
N VAL A 29 -6.13 7.01 11.69
CA VAL A 29 -6.11 7.57 13.03
C VAL A 29 -4.88 8.46 13.26
N ALA A 30 -3.73 8.05 12.76
CA ALA A 30 -2.45 8.68 13.09
C ALA A 30 -1.96 9.71 12.07
N THR A 31 -2.58 9.76 10.90
CA THR A 31 -2.16 10.67 9.81
C THR A 31 -3.37 11.35 9.20
N HIS A 32 -3.10 12.31 8.30
CA HIS A 32 -4.15 12.96 7.52
C HIS A 32 -4.47 12.23 6.21
N HIS A 33 -3.96 11.01 6.05
CA HIS A 33 -4.22 10.21 4.86
C HIS A 33 -5.38 9.26 5.06
N ASN A 34 -6.00 8.83 3.96
CA ASN A 34 -7.04 7.81 3.96
C ASN A 34 -6.44 6.50 3.46
N GLY A 35 -6.94 5.39 4.02
CA GLY A 35 -6.62 4.06 3.51
C GLY A 35 -7.77 3.50 2.70
N ILE A 36 -7.53 2.42 1.99
CA ILE A 36 -8.58 1.70 1.26
C ILE A 36 -9.51 1.00 2.26
N THR A 37 -8.93 0.39 3.30
CA THR A 37 -9.72 -0.25 4.35
C THR A 37 -9.76 0.70 5.55
N GLY A 38 -10.97 1.10 5.93
CA GLY A 38 -11.16 1.97 7.07
C GLY A 38 -11.30 1.20 8.38
N PRO A 39 -11.54 1.92 9.48
CA PRO A 39 -11.75 1.30 10.78
C PRO A 39 -13.09 0.58 10.89
N TYR A 40 -13.99 0.80 9.93
CA TYR A 40 -15.30 0.16 9.92
C TYR A 40 -15.28 -1.01 8.97
N HIS A 41 -15.42 -2.21 9.50
CA HIS A 41 -15.29 -3.45 8.72
C HIS A 41 -16.61 -3.92 8.13
N ARG A 42 -17.50 -3.02 7.80
CA ARG A 42 -18.80 -3.39 7.24
C ARG A 42 -18.77 -3.65 5.74
N ASN A 43 -17.74 -3.18 5.08
CA ASN A 43 -17.62 -3.34 3.64
C ASN A 43 -16.50 -4.33 3.34
N GLU A 44 -16.88 -5.54 2.98
CA GLU A 44 -15.90 -6.62 2.70
C GLU A 44 -15.18 -6.41 1.38
N GLN A 45 -15.78 -5.70 0.43
CA GLN A 45 -15.20 -5.54 -0.90
C GLN A 45 -13.82 -4.84 -0.87
N PRO A 46 -13.61 -3.74 -0.13
CA PRO A 46 -12.28 -3.16 -0.05
C PRO A 46 -11.23 -4.10 0.55
N ILE A 47 -11.62 -4.92 1.52
CA ILE A 47 -10.70 -5.90 2.12
C ILE A 47 -10.29 -6.95 1.10
N LEU A 48 -11.26 -7.48 0.35
CA LEU A 48 -10.98 -8.44 -0.72
C LEU A 48 -10.14 -7.82 -1.82
N ASP A 49 -10.42 -6.57 -2.18
CA ASP A 49 -9.65 -5.86 -3.21
C ASP A 49 -8.17 -5.73 -2.80
N VAL A 50 -7.90 -5.43 -1.54
CA VAL A 50 -6.53 -5.36 -1.05
C VAL A 50 -5.82 -6.70 -1.21
N HIS A 51 -6.45 -7.78 -0.79
CA HIS A 51 -5.86 -9.11 -0.93
C HIS A 51 -5.63 -9.48 -2.39
N HIS A 52 -6.61 -9.24 -3.25
CA HIS A 52 -6.49 -9.55 -4.67
C HIS A 52 -5.39 -8.73 -5.35
N ALA A 53 -5.26 -7.45 -4.96
CA ALA A 53 -4.24 -6.59 -5.53
C ALA A 53 -2.83 -7.06 -5.18
N PHE A 54 -2.60 -7.43 -3.93
CA PHE A 54 -1.27 -7.85 -3.50
C PHE A 54 -0.90 -9.26 -3.96
N GLN A 55 -1.88 -10.12 -4.19
CA GLN A 55 -1.64 -11.50 -4.61
C GLN A 55 -1.72 -11.70 -6.12
N GLY A 56 -2.26 -10.75 -6.85
CA GLY A 56 -2.39 -10.82 -8.30
C GLY A 56 -1.21 -10.18 -9.03
N SER A 57 -1.42 -9.83 -10.30
CA SER A 57 -0.40 -9.18 -11.10
C SER A 57 -0.26 -7.70 -10.76
N ALA A 58 0.84 -7.09 -11.21
CA ALA A 58 1.04 -5.66 -11.04
C ALA A 58 -0.04 -4.84 -11.76
N ASP A 59 -0.45 -5.27 -12.95
CA ASP A 59 -1.51 -4.60 -13.70
C ASP A 59 -2.84 -4.69 -12.96
N ASN A 60 -3.13 -5.83 -12.36
CA ASN A 60 -4.33 -6.00 -11.57
C ASN A 60 -4.31 -5.08 -10.34
N PHE A 61 -3.17 -4.98 -9.67
CA PHE A 61 -3.00 -4.02 -8.58
C PHE A 61 -3.33 -2.61 -9.04
N ARG A 62 -2.76 -2.20 -10.15
CA ARG A 62 -2.93 -0.83 -10.66
C ARG A 62 -4.40 -0.53 -10.96
N THR A 63 -5.09 -1.48 -11.57
CA THR A 63 -6.53 -1.33 -11.87
C THR A 63 -7.35 -1.17 -10.60
N ILE A 64 -7.09 -1.99 -9.60
CA ILE A 64 -7.81 -1.91 -8.32
C ILE A 64 -7.49 -0.60 -7.60
N ALA A 65 -6.22 -0.20 -7.57
CA ALA A 65 -5.81 1.04 -6.93
C ALA A 65 -6.46 2.26 -7.58
N GLU A 66 -6.53 2.27 -8.90
CA GLU A 66 -7.16 3.36 -9.64
C GLU A 66 -8.65 3.45 -9.32
N ARG A 67 -9.32 2.31 -9.22
CA ARG A 67 -10.74 2.26 -8.88
C ARG A 67 -11.02 2.89 -7.51
N HIS A 68 -10.08 2.77 -6.58
CA HIS A 68 -10.20 3.37 -5.25
C HIS A 68 -9.62 4.78 -5.17
N GLY A 69 -9.08 5.30 -6.25
CA GLY A 69 -8.49 6.64 -6.27
C GLY A 69 -7.22 6.76 -5.45
N ALA A 70 -6.48 5.66 -5.31
CA ALA A 70 -5.26 5.67 -4.51
C ALA A 70 -4.13 6.38 -5.23
N ALA A 71 -3.47 7.32 -4.56
CA ALA A 71 -2.35 8.07 -5.10
C ALA A 71 -1.00 7.45 -4.75
N TYR A 72 -0.94 6.69 -3.66
CA TYR A 72 0.30 6.10 -3.14
C TYR A 72 0.09 4.64 -2.76
N LEU A 73 1.18 3.87 -2.82
CA LEU A 73 1.25 2.52 -2.27
C LEU A 73 2.17 2.55 -1.05
N LEU A 74 1.64 2.15 0.10
CA LEU A 74 2.38 2.12 1.35
C LEU A 74 2.41 0.69 1.88
N VAL A 75 3.60 0.16 2.14
CA VAL A 75 3.74 -1.17 2.72
C VAL A 75 4.65 -1.15 3.94
N CYS A 76 4.40 -2.08 4.85
CA CYS A 76 5.25 -2.33 6.00
C CYS A 76 5.73 -3.78 5.94
N PRO A 77 6.93 -4.04 5.43
CA PRO A 77 7.37 -5.40 5.10
C PRO A 77 7.42 -6.39 6.26
N ASN A 78 7.48 -5.89 7.50
CA ASN A 78 7.65 -6.77 8.66
C ASN A 78 6.36 -7.18 9.35
N LEU A 79 5.20 -6.89 8.76
CA LEU A 79 3.93 -7.32 9.33
C LEU A 79 3.59 -8.74 8.90
N ALA A 80 2.83 -9.43 9.75
CA ALA A 80 2.42 -10.82 9.47
C ALA A 80 1.62 -10.94 8.17
N GLU A 81 0.81 -9.94 7.87
CA GLU A 81 -0.01 -9.94 6.67
C GLU A 81 0.84 -9.97 5.39
N THR A 82 1.95 -9.24 5.38
CA THR A 82 2.85 -9.25 4.22
C THR A 82 3.57 -10.58 4.07
N THR A 83 3.87 -11.25 5.17
CA THR A 83 4.43 -12.60 5.14
C THR A 83 3.45 -13.58 4.50
N LEU A 84 2.16 -13.45 4.81
CA LEU A 84 1.13 -14.29 4.19
C LEU A 84 1.04 -14.07 2.68
N TYR A 85 1.12 -12.83 2.22
CA TYR A 85 1.09 -12.55 0.78
C TYR A 85 2.25 -13.22 0.05
N ARG A 86 3.45 -13.16 0.62
CA ARG A 86 4.63 -13.79 0.03
C ARG A 86 4.49 -15.31 -0.02
N SER A 87 3.91 -15.88 1.03
CA SER A 87 3.74 -17.33 1.17
C SER A 87 2.68 -17.88 0.22
N ARG A 88 1.53 -17.20 0.14
CA ARG A 88 0.39 -17.66 -0.64
C ARG A 88 0.52 -17.38 -2.12
N ALA A 89 1.20 -16.30 -2.47
CA ALA A 89 1.37 -15.90 -3.86
C ALA A 89 2.82 -15.53 -4.13
N PRO A 90 3.73 -16.52 -4.23
CA PRO A 90 5.16 -16.24 -4.42
C PRO A 90 5.47 -15.48 -5.71
N ASN A 91 4.57 -15.50 -6.68
CA ASN A 91 4.70 -14.75 -7.93
C ASN A 91 3.74 -13.57 -8.00
N GLY A 92 3.06 -13.25 -6.90
CA GLY A 92 2.12 -12.15 -6.84
C GLY A 92 2.83 -10.80 -6.76
N PHE A 93 2.03 -9.74 -6.85
CA PHE A 93 2.54 -8.38 -6.88
C PHE A 93 3.41 -8.05 -5.65
N TYR A 94 2.92 -8.36 -4.46
CA TYR A 94 3.69 -8.05 -3.25
C TYR A 94 5.02 -8.82 -3.21
N ALA A 95 5.01 -10.10 -3.59
CA ALA A 95 6.24 -10.89 -3.61
C ALA A 95 7.24 -10.33 -4.61
N GLN A 96 6.78 -9.83 -5.75
CA GLN A 96 7.64 -9.19 -6.74
C GLN A 96 8.26 -7.91 -6.18
N LEU A 97 7.47 -7.08 -5.50
CA LEU A 97 7.99 -5.88 -4.84
C LEU A 97 9.07 -6.23 -3.82
N ALA A 98 8.85 -7.27 -3.04
CA ALA A 98 9.81 -7.70 -2.02
C ALA A 98 11.12 -8.16 -2.63
N LYS A 99 11.10 -8.65 -3.87
CA LYS A 99 12.29 -9.08 -4.61
C LYS A 99 12.96 -7.92 -5.35
N GLY A 100 12.41 -6.72 -5.27
CA GLY A 100 12.94 -5.56 -5.97
C GLY A 100 12.42 -5.36 -7.37
N LYS A 101 11.43 -6.13 -7.78
CA LYS A 101 10.80 -5.98 -9.11
C LYS A 101 9.69 -4.97 -9.04
N VAL A 102 10.03 -3.70 -9.20
CA VAL A 102 9.10 -2.58 -9.09
C VAL A 102 8.72 -2.09 -10.48
N PRO A 103 7.40 -2.00 -10.79
CA PRO A 103 6.96 -1.45 -12.09
C PRO A 103 7.38 -0.01 -12.30
N GLU A 104 7.51 0.40 -13.56
CA GLU A 104 7.92 1.76 -13.91
C GLU A 104 6.96 2.84 -13.42
N TRP A 105 5.68 2.50 -13.30
CA TRP A 105 4.66 3.46 -12.88
C TRP A 105 4.57 3.61 -11.36
N LEU A 106 5.43 2.91 -10.61
CA LEU A 106 5.59 3.12 -9.18
C LEU A 106 6.87 3.91 -8.95
N GLU A 107 6.71 5.13 -8.45
CA GLU A 107 7.82 6.05 -8.20
C GLU A 107 8.17 6.02 -6.72
N PRO A 108 9.40 5.62 -6.35
CA PRO A 108 9.77 5.55 -4.93
C PRO A 108 9.74 6.92 -4.28
N VAL A 109 9.21 6.98 -3.07
CA VAL A 109 9.23 8.19 -2.25
C VAL A 109 10.16 7.96 -1.08
N ALA A 110 11.17 8.83 -0.93
CA ALA A 110 12.16 8.68 0.12
C ALA A 110 11.54 8.94 1.49
N LEU A 111 11.79 8.03 2.42
CA LEU A 111 11.44 8.18 3.82
C LEU A 111 12.74 8.12 4.63
N SER A 112 12.65 8.44 5.94
CA SER A 112 13.85 8.37 6.78
C SER A 112 14.39 6.94 6.81
N LYS A 113 15.70 6.81 7.07
CA LYS A 113 16.34 5.50 7.12
C LYS A 113 15.77 4.62 8.23
N ARG A 114 15.15 5.23 9.24
CA ARG A 114 14.57 4.50 10.36
C ARG A 114 13.14 4.08 10.12
N SER A 115 12.53 4.55 9.02
CA SER A 115 11.14 4.22 8.74
C SER A 115 11.02 2.73 8.38
N PRO A 116 10.04 2.02 8.98
CA PRO A 116 9.76 0.63 8.60
C PRO A 116 8.96 0.54 7.31
N PHE A 117 8.51 1.68 6.77
CA PHE A 117 7.63 1.71 5.61
C PHE A 117 8.41 1.81 4.32
N LYS A 118 7.80 1.30 3.25
CA LYS A 118 8.19 1.59 1.88
C LYS A 118 7.01 2.26 1.20
N LEU A 119 7.28 3.35 0.50
CA LEU A 119 6.26 4.20 -0.09
C LEU A 119 6.58 4.45 -1.56
N TRP A 120 5.56 4.32 -2.41
CA TRP A 120 5.64 4.65 -3.84
C TRP A 120 4.46 5.51 -4.23
N ARG A 121 4.71 6.44 -5.13
CA ARG A 121 3.64 7.19 -5.78
C ARG A 121 3.16 6.39 -6.98
N ILE A 122 1.84 6.26 -7.15
CA ILE A 122 1.26 5.52 -8.27
C ILE A 122 0.99 6.48 -9.41
N ARG A 123 1.56 6.20 -10.58
CA ARG A 123 1.42 7.06 -11.76
C ARG A 123 0.48 6.42 -12.76
N TYR A 124 -0.73 6.95 -12.87
CA TYR A 124 -1.74 6.38 -13.75
C TYR A 124 -1.63 6.88 -15.19
N GLY A 125 -1.23 8.12 -15.36
CA GLY A 125 -1.11 8.71 -16.70
C GLY A 125 0.12 8.29 -17.49
N ALA A 126 1.01 7.55 -16.88
CA ALA A 126 2.31 7.23 -17.46
C ALA A 126 2.26 6.24 -18.62
N ARG A 127 1.13 5.62 -18.84
CA ARG A 127 1.02 4.63 -19.92
C ARG A 127 0.57 5.19 -21.23
N GLN A 128 0.60 6.45 -21.37
CA GLN A 128 0.25 7.04 -22.65
C GLN A 128 1.34 6.90 -23.67
#